data_9074dbbd0bcc2f6936a6c74452c18431
#
_entry.id   9074dbbd0bcc2f6936a6c74452c18431
#
_cell.length_a   1.000
_cell.length_b   1.000
_cell.length_c   1.000
_cell.angle_alpha   90.00
_cell.angle_beta   90.00
_cell.angle_gamma   90.00
#
_symmetry.space_group_name_H-M   'P 1'
#
loop_
_entity.id
_entity.type
_entity.pdbx_description
1 polymer ?
#
loop_
_entity_poly.entity_id
_entity_poly.type
_entity_poly.pdbx_seq_one_letter_code
_entity_poly.pdbx_strand_id
1 'polypeptide(L)'
;MASYTVNLTDTENNALSVYVISQQEWIDNVVHDRCRIATDDVCKICVEKCLETNTPIPGTKDGMVALAFQMGWVKTAEQQNEESDARRRAEEAALAASQDTPPAA
;
A
#
# COMPACT_ATOMS: atom_id res chain seq x y z
N MET A 1 10.67 -7.25 -13.04
CA MET A 1 10.05 -5.94 -13.26
C MET A 1 8.57 -6.08 -13.49
N ALA A 2 7.78 -5.20 -12.90
CA ALA A 2 6.34 -5.16 -13.14
C ALA A 2 6.03 -4.14 -14.23
N SER A 3 5.06 -4.47 -15.08
CA SER A 3 4.60 -3.58 -16.15
C SER A 3 3.08 -3.44 -16.05
N TYR A 4 2.61 -2.21 -16.18
CA TYR A 4 1.18 -1.90 -16.11
C TYR A 4 0.79 -1.00 -17.27
N THR A 5 -0.42 -1.17 -17.77
CA THR A 5 -0.96 -0.37 -18.86
C THR A 5 -2.10 0.50 -18.32
N VAL A 6 -2.08 1.78 -18.69
CA VAL A 6 -3.16 2.72 -18.36
C VAL A 6 -3.94 3.02 -19.64
N ASN A 7 -5.25 2.82 -19.60
CA ASN A 7 -6.15 3.11 -20.71
C ASN A 7 -6.95 4.35 -20.38
N LEU A 8 -6.96 5.32 -21.28
CA LEU A 8 -7.73 6.54 -21.15
C LEU A 8 -8.86 6.56 -22.18
N THR A 9 -10.01 7.08 -21.78
CA THR A 9 -11.08 7.37 -22.75
C THR A 9 -10.63 8.50 -23.65
N ASP A 10 -11.28 8.66 -24.80
CA ASP A 10 -10.99 9.77 -25.72
C ASP A 10 -11.16 11.12 -25.03
N THR A 11 -12.19 11.26 -24.22
CA THR A 11 -12.44 12.49 -23.45
C THR A 11 -11.31 12.76 -22.46
N GLU A 12 -10.88 11.75 -21.70
CA GLU A 12 -9.78 11.89 -20.74
C GLU A 12 -8.47 12.26 -21.45
N ASN A 13 -8.18 11.60 -22.57
CA ASN A 13 -6.97 11.88 -23.34
C ASN A 13 -6.97 13.31 -23.90
N ASN A 14 -8.09 13.74 -24.44
CA ASN A 14 -8.23 15.11 -24.98
C ASN A 14 -8.11 16.15 -23.88
N ALA A 15 -8.74 15.92 -22.73
CA ALA A 15 -8.66 16.83 -21.60
C ALA A 15 -7.24 16.94 -21.06
N LEU A 16 -6.54 15.81 -20.92
CA LEU A 16 -5.16 15.78 -20.42
C LEU A 16 -4.21 16.48 -21.38
N SER A 17 -4.44 16.40 -22.69
CA SER A 17 -3.60 17.04 -23.70
C SER A 17 -3.57 18.56 -23.60
N VAL A 18 -4.52 19.16 -22.91
CA VAL A 18 -4.52 20.61 -22.62
C VAL A 18 -3.42 21.01 -21.65
N TYR A 19 -3.04 20.10 -20.76
CA TYR A 19 -2.10 20.37 -19.67
C TYR A 19 -0.73 19.73 -19.86
N VAL A 20 -0.61 18.68 -20.67
CA VAL A 20 0.65 17.96 -20.83
C VAL A 20 0.99 17.80 -22.32
N ILE A 21 2.29 17.85 -22.62
CA ILE A 21 2.79 17.70 -23.99
C ILE A 21 2.81 16.21 -24.37
N SER A 22 3.21 15.35 -23.44
CA SER A 22 3.25 13.90 -23.64
C SER A 22 2.55 13.22 -22.48
N GLN A 23 1.46 12.53 -22.78
CA GLN A 23 0.70 11.77 -21.78
C GLN A 23 1.54 10.65 -21.18
N GLN A 24 2.29 9.94 -22.02
CA GLN A 24 3.14 8.83 -21.56
C GLN A 24 4.21 9.31 -20.58
N GLU A 25 4.90 10.39 -20.91
CA GLU A 25 5.93 10.96 -20.05
C GLU A 25 5.35 11.45 -18.73
N TRP A 26 4.19 12.10 -18.76
CA TRP A 26 3.52 12.56 -17.55
C TRP A 26 3.10 11.41 -16.64
N ILE A 27 2.51 10.36 -17.23
CA ILE A 27 2.09 9.16 -16.49
C ILE A 27 3.33 8.49 -15.86
N ASP A 28 4.40 8.32 -16.62
CA ASP A 28 5.64 7.72 -16.13
C ASP A 28 6.21 8.53 -14.96
N ASN A 29 6.27 9.84 -15.10
CA ASN A 29 6.81 10.73 -14.06
C ASN A 29 5.97 10.68 -12.78
N VAL A 30 4.65 10.72 -12.89
CA VAL A 30 3.74 10.67 -11.74
C VAL A 30 3.87 9.33 -11.01
N VAL A 31 3.90 8.23 -11.74
CA VAL A 31 4.00 6.90 -11.16
C VAL A 31 5.36 6.71 -10.48
N HIS A 32 6.45 7.06 -11.15
CA HIS A 32 7.80 6.94 -10.57
C HIS A 32 7.99 7.84 -9.35
N ASP A 33 7.42 9.04 -9.37
CA ASP A 33 7.50 9.95 -8.23
C ASP A 33 6.76 9.38 -7.01
N ARG A 34 5.59 8.80 -7.23
CA ARG A 34 4.85 8.13 -6.16
C ARG A 34 5.58 6.88 -5.65
N CYS A 35 6.22 6.12 -6.54
CA CYS A 35 7.04 4.98 -6.15
C CYS A 35 8.24 5.40 -5.30
N ARG A 36 8.87 6.53 -5.64
CA ARG A 36 9.98 7.08 -4.86
C ARG A 36 9.53 7.42 -3.44
N ILE A 37 8.39 8.09 -3.29
CA ILE A 37 7.83 8.43 -1.99
C ILE A 37 7.53 7.16 -1.19
N ALA A 38 6.89 6.17 -1.81
CA ALA A 38 6.57 4.90 -1.16
C ALA A 38 7.85 4.15 -0.72
N THR A 39 8.88 4.15 -1.55
CA THR A 39 10.17 3.53 -1.23
C THR A 39 10.81 4.21 -0.02
N ASP A 40 10.82 5.52 0.01
CA ASP A 40 11.39 6.27 1.13
C ASP A 40 10.64 6.01 2.43
N ASP A 41 9.31 5.90 2.39
CA ASP A 41 8.49 5.57 3.55
C ASP A 41 8.83 4.17 4.10
N VAL A 42 8.97 3.18 3.23
CA VAL A 42 9.33 1.81 3.63
C VAL A 42 10.75 1.77 4.19
N CYS A 43 11.69 2.48 3.58
CA CYS A 43 13.06 2.58 4.08
C CYS A 43 13.12 3.19 5.48
N LYS A 44 12.30 4.20 5.74
CA LYS A 44 12.20 4.83 7.05
C LYS A 44 11.71 3.83 8.11
N ILE A 45 10.69 3.06 7.79
CA ILE A 45 10.18 2.00 8.67
C ILE A 45 11.27 0.96 8.93
N CYS A 46 12.00 0.55 7.89
CA CYS A 46 13.10 -0.41 8.02
C CYS A 46 14.18 0.09 8.98
N VAL A 47 14.61 1.34 8.84
CA VAL A 47 15.64 1.93 9.73
C VAL A 47 15.16 1.96 11.18
N GLU A 48 13.93 2.41 11.42
CA GLU A 48 13.35 2.47 12.76
C GLU A 48 13.29 1.08 13.40
N LYS A 49 12.85 0.07 12.64
CA LYS A 49 12.75 -1.31 13.15
C LYS A 49 14.11 -1.96 13.36
N CYS A 50 15.08 -1.69 12.50
CA CYS A 50 16.46 -2.16 12.68
C CYS A 50 17.07 -1.61 13.97
N LEU A 51 16.83 -0.34 14.26
CA LEU A 51 17.31 0.28 15.50
C LEU A 51 16.63 -0.32 16.73
N GLU A 52 15.33 -0.57 16.67
CA GLU A 52 14.58 -1.18 17.78
C GLU A 52 15.02 -2.62 18.06
N THR A 53 15.32 -3.39 17.01
CA THR A 53 15.65 -4.81 17.12
C THR A 53 17.13 -5.10 17.09
N ASN A 54 17.98 -4.06 17.03
CA ASN A 54 19.42 -4.18 16.93
C ASN A 54 19.87 -5.00 15.72
N THR A 55 19.16 -4.85 14.61
CA THR A 55 19.41 -5.53 13.34
C THR A 55 20.27 -4.64 12.44
N PRO A 56 21.26 -5.19 11.72
CA PRO A 56 22.05 -4.41 10.78
C PRO A 56 21.19 -3.78 9.69
N ILE A 57 21.42 -2.50 9.40
CA ILE A 57 20.69 -1.76 8.37
C ILE A 57 21.32 -2.04 7.01
N PRO A 58 20.55 -2.53 6.00
CA PRO A 58 21.07 -2.72 4.65
C PRO A 58 21.61 -1.41 4.06
N GLY A 59 22.65 -1.51 3.25
CA GLY A 59 23.34 -0.34 2.68
C GLY A 59 22.63 0.25 1.44
N THR A 60 21.54 -0.36 0.95
CA THR A 60 20.81 0.11 -0.21
C THR A 60 19.32 0.18 0.09
N LYS A 61 18.62 1.04 -0.65
CA LYS A 61 17.14 1.14 -0.53
C LYS A 61 16.46 -0.18 -0.92
N ASP A 62 16.95 -0.84 -1.97
CA ASP A 62 16.43 -2.14 -2.41
C ASP A 62 16.56 -3.17 -1.28
N GLY A 63 17.68 -3.21 -0.61
CA GLY A 63 17.93 -4.09 0.53
C GLY A 63 17.03 -3.77 1.72
N MET A 64 16.79 -2.49 1.99
CA MET A 64 15.90 -2.05 3.07
C MET A 64 14.46 -2.48 2.83
N VAL A 65 13.96 -2.28 1.59
CA VAL A 65 12.60 -2.70 1.22
C VAL A 65 12.48 -4.21 1.33
N ALA A 66 13.45 -4.97 0.81
CA ALA A 66 13.44 -6.42 0.88
C ALA A 66 13.44 -6.92 2.31
N LEU A 67 14.26 -6.34 3.19
CA LEU A 67 14.31 -6.70 4.60
C LEU A 67 12.99 -6.40 5.32
N ALA A 68 12.39 -5.25 5.05
CA ALA A 68 11.13 -4.86 5.66
C ALA A 68 10.01 -5.86 5.35
N PHE A 69 9.93 -6.35 4.11
CA PHE A 69 8.99 -7.40 3.73
C PHE A 69 9.35 -8.75 4.35
N GLN A 70 10.63 -9.12 4.33
CA GLN A 70 11.12 -10.38 4.89
C GLN A 70 10.80 -10.50 6.38
N MET A 71 10.97 -9.42 7.12
CA MET A 71 10.73 -9.38 8.57
C MET A 71 9.27 -9.14 8.95
N GLY A 72 8.40 -8.91 7.96
CA GLY A 72 6.99 -8.63 8.20
C GLY A 72 6.72 -7.27 8.83
N TRP A 73 7.64 -6.33 8.71
CA TRP A 73 7.48 -4.97 9.24
C TRP A 73 6.53 -4.12 8.41
N VAL A 74 6.36 -4.47 7.14
CA VAL A 74 5.42 -3.85 6.22
C VAL A 74 4.55 -4.92 5.59
N LYS A 75 3.33 -4.53 5.24
CA LYS A 75 2.36 -5.40 4.57
C LYS A 75 1.85 -4.70 3.32
N THR A 76 1.52 -5.47 2.30
CA THR A 76 0.90 -4.89 1.10
C THR A 76 -0.49 -4.33 1.45
N ALA A 77 -0.97 -3.39 0.62
CA ALA A 77 -2.32 -2.85 0.79
C ALA A 77 -3.38 -3.95 0.72
N GLU A 78 -3.16 -4.97 -0.12
CA GLU A 78 -4.04 -6.14 -0.22
C GLU A 78 -4.10 -6.91 1.10
N GLN A 79 -2.95 -7.19 1.72
CA GLN A 79 -2.90 -7.86 3.02
C GLN A 79 -3.58 -7.04 4.12
N GLN A 80 -3.34 -5.73 4.13
CA GLN A 80 -3.98 -4.83 5.09
C GLN A 80 -5.50 -4.80 4.92
N ASN A 81 -5.97 -4.81 3.67
CA ASN A 81 -7.39 -4.82 3.35
C ASN A 81 -8.04 -6.13 3.79
N GLU A 82 -7.40 -7.27 3.54
CA GLU A 82 -7.87 -8.58 3.97
C GLU A 82 -7.98 -8.68 5.50
N GLU A 83 -6.99 -8.18 6.22
CA GLU A 83 -7.02 -8.14 7.69
C GLU A 83 -8.13 -7.24 8.22
N SER A 84 -8.33 -6.10 7.59
CA SER A 84 -9.39 -5.16 7.94
C SER A 84 -10.78 -5.78 7.71
N ASP A 85 -10.97 -6.46 6.58
CA ASP A 85 -12.21 -7.16 6.27
C ASP A 85 -12.47 -8.32 7.23
N ALA A 86 -11.45 -9.09 7.57
CA ALA A 86 -11.56 -10.19 8.54
C ALA A 86 -11.96 -9.66 9.91
N ARG A 87 -11.36 -8.55 10.34
CA ARG A 87 -11.69 -7.89 11.62
C ARG A 87 -13.13 -7.40 11.61
N ARG A 88 -13.57 -6.75 10.53
CA ARG A 88 -14.94 -6.25 10.40
C ARG A 88 -15.94 -7.41 10.44
N ARG A 89 -15.68 -8.52 9.74
CA ARG A 89 -16.54 -9.71 9.77
C ARG A 89 -16.63 -10.31 11.17
N ALA A 90 -15.53 -10.35 11.90
CA ALA A 90 -15.49 -10.84 13.27
C ALA A 90 -16.31 -9.93 14.20
N GLU A 91 -16.20 -8.62 14.05
CA GLU A 91 -16.97 -7.64 14.81
C GLU A 91 -18.46 -7.74 14.49
N GLU A 92 -18.83 -7.86 13.23
CA GLU A 92 -20.22 -8.04 12.80
C GLU A 92 -20.81 -9.36 13.35
N ALA A 93 -20.04 -10.44 13.31
CA ALA A 93 -20.45 -11.73 13.86
C ALA A 93 -20.64 -11.65 15.38
N ALA A 94 -19.72 -10.99 16.08
CA ALA A 94 -19.84 -10.78 17.52
C ALA A 94 -21.06 -9.93 17.87
N LEU A 95 -21.31 -8.88 17.08
CA LEU A 95 -22.47 -8.00 17.27
C LEU A 95 -23.78 -8.75 17.01
N ALA A 96 -23.83 -9.54 15.94
CA ALA A 96 -25.00 -10.36 15.62
C ALA A 96 -25.27 -11.41 16.71
N ALA A 97 -24.24 -12.05 17.24
CA ALA A 97 -24.37 -13.00 18.35
C ALA A 97 -24.87 -12.30 19.63
N SER A 98 -24.42 -11.07 19.86
CA SER A 98 -24.89 -10.27 20.99
C SER A 98 -26.37 -9.87 20.86
N GLN A 99 -26.82 -9.59 19.64
CA GLN A 99 -28.21 -9.22 19.35
C GLN A 99 -29.18 -10.42 19.39
N ASP A 100 -28.68 -11.62 19.17
CA ASP A 100 -29.44 -12.87 19.22
C ASP A 100 -29.68 -13.37 20.65
N THR A 101 -29.09 -12.73 21.63
CA THR A 101 -29.35 -13.07 23.03
C THR A 101 -30.82 -12.75 23.36
N PRO A 102 -31.64 -13.77 23.70
CA PRO A 102 -33.03 -13.50 24.03
C PRO A 102 -33.12 -12.52 25.23
N PRO A 103 -34.01 -11.55 25.17
CA PRO A 103 -34.17 -10.64 26.30
C PRO A 103 -34.53 -11.48 27.55
N ALA A 104 -33.85 -11.20 28.64
CA ALA A 104 -34.18 -11.82 29.91
C ALA A 104 -35.63 -11.47 30.24
N ALA A 105 -36.45 -12.47 30.24
CA ALA A 105 -37.86 -12.31 30.55
C ALA A 105 -38.03 -11.86 32.00
#